data_574f179abb8f63b2406ae55fa09adee0
#
_entry.id   574f179abb8f63b2406ae55fa09adee0
#
_cell.length_a   1.000
_cell.length_b   1.000
_cell.length_c   1.000
_cell.angle_alpha   90.00
_cell.angle_beta   90.00
_cell.angle_gamma   90.00
#
_symmetry.space_group_name_H-M   'P 1'
#
loop_
_entity.id
_entity.type
_entity.pdbx_description
1 polymer ?
#
loop_
_entity_poly.entity_id
_entity_poly.type
_entity_poly.pdbx_seq_one_letter_code
_entity_poly.pdbx_strand_id
1 'polypeptide(L)'
;MPSNQAHWDKAYEGTDSTQLGWFQESHDVSLELIGKCVGSSIIDVGSGATTLLQDLIDKKYQVTALDISKVAIEKLKENYGNKINYIEGNLTDDLNLSGYEIWHDRAVLHFLLEQRERDAYLRNLNSAIKSGGYAVIETFSTDGAQMCCGLDLHTYDEQMLVDLLSNDWELLDSIRHIHINPRGGE
;
A
#
# COMPACT_ATOMS: atom_id res chain seq x y z
N MET A 1 16.18 -9.23 -2.30
CA MET A 1 15.83 -9.66 -0.93
C MET A 1 15.56 -8.51 0.00
N PRO A 2 15.16 -7.40 -0.45
CA PRO A 2 15.09 -6.22 0.41
C PRO A 2 13.79 -6.10 1.18
N SER A 3 12.80 -6.86 0.85
CA SER A 3 11.49 -6.85 1.53
C SER A 3 11.47 -7.76 2.75
N ASN A 4 12.56 -7.83 3.50
CA ASN A 4 12.53 -8.62 4.71
C ASN A 4 11.95 -7.82 5.87
N GLN A 5 11.23 -8.48 6.72
CA GLN A 5 10.60 -7.92 7.90
C GLN A 5 11.59 -7.10 8.76
N ALA A 6 12.81 -7.60 8.97
CA ALA A 6 13.80 -6.94 9.82
C ALA A 6 14.22 -5.54 9.32
N HIS A 7 14.23 -5.30 8.00
CA HIS A 7 14.51 -3.98 7.45
C HIS A 7 13.41 -2.99 7.83
N TRP A 8 12.15 -3.38 7.65
CA TRP A 8 11.00 -2.53 7.94
C TRP A 8 10.76 -2.39 9.46
N ASP A 9 10.94 -3.44 10.24
CA ASP A 9 10.90 -3.33 11.70
C ASP A 9 11.87 -2.27 12.19
N LYS A 10 13.12 -2.31 11.73
CA LYS A 10 14.14 -1.32 12.07
C LYS A 10 13.76 0.11 11.63
N ALA A 11 13.09 0.27 10.48
CA ALA A 11 12.65 1.57 10.01
C ALA A 11 11.58 2.20 10.92
N TYR A 12 10.75 1.37 11.55
CA TYR A 12 9.71 1.81 12.48
C TYR A 12 10.15 1.82 13.94
N GLU A 13 11.23 1.11 14.33
CA GLU A 13 11.75 1.09 15.69
C GLU A 13 12.23 2.48 16.14
N GLY A 14 11.71 2.96 17.26
CA GLY A 14 12.17 4.21 17.91
C GLY A 14 11.98 5.48 17.08
N THR A 15 11.36 5.38 15.91
CA THR A 15 11.16 6.51 15.00
C THR A 15 9.76 7.08 15.16
N ASP A 16 9.67 8.40 15.26
CA ASP A 16 8.41 9.11 15.07
C ASP A 16 7.96 8.93 13.62
N SER A 17 6.82 8.31 13.42
CA SER A 17 6.31 7.99 12.08
C SER A 17 6.15 9.23 11.19
N THR A 18 5.95 10.41 11.79
CA THR A 18 5.84 11.70 11.07
C THR A 18 7.17 12.16 10.47
N GLN A 19 8.30 11.56 10.86
CA GLN A 19 9.63 11.90 10.35
C GLN A 19 10.12 10.93 9.26
N LEU A 20 9.34 9.91 8.95
CA LEU A 20 9.65 8.94 7.90
C LEU A 20 9.52 9.61 6.52
N GLY A 21 10.43 9.29 5.60
CA GLY A 21 10.48 9.92 4.27
C GLY A 21 9.22 9.72 3.44
N TRP A 22 8.46 8.67 3.72
CA TRP A 22 7.20 8.34 3.04
C TRP A 22 5.94 8.78 3.80
N PHE A 23 6.10 9.47 4.94
CA PHE A 23 4.97 10.03 5.68
C PHE A 23 4.25 11.09 4.85
N GLN A 24 2.94 11.05 4.89
CA GLN A 24 2.07 12.06 4.32
C GLN A 24 1.18 12.64 5.42
N GLU A 25 1.10 13.97 5.47
CA GLU A 25 0.19 14.68 6.37
C GLU A 25 -1.25 14.65 5.81
N SER A 26 -1.39 14.72 4.48
CA SER A 26 -2.65 14.61 3.77
C SER A 26 -2.64 13.38 2.85
N HIS A 27 -3.79 12.70 2.79
CA HIS A 27 -4.02 11.53 1.95
C HIS A 27 -4.98 11.83 0.78
N ASP A 28 -4.99 13.08 0.31
CA ASP A 28 -6.00 13.58 -0.65
C ASP A 28 -6.09 12.74 -1.91
N VAL A 29 -4.98 12.33 -2.52
CA VAL A 29 -4.96 11.53 -3.74
C VAL A 29 -5.54 10.13 -3.48
N SER A 30 -5.08 9.45 -2.43
CA SER A 30 -5.63 8.15 -2.05
C SER A 30 -7.12 8.23 -1.75
N LEU A 31 -7.54 9.23 -0.98
CA LEU A 31 -8.95 9.43 -0.62
C LEU A 31 -9.83 9.83 -1.80
N GLU A 32 -9.30 10.60 -2.76
CA GLU A 32 -10.00 10.92 -4.00
C GLU A 32 -10.29 9.67 -4.82
N LEU A 33 -9.28 8.82 -5.03
CA LEU A 33 -9.42 7.59 -5.81
C LEU A 33 -10.29 6.56 -5.08
N ILE A 34 -10.07 6.33 -3.79
CA ILE A 34 -10.90 5.44 -2.97
C ILE A 34 -12.36 5.92 -2.97
N GLY A 35 -12.59 7.24 -2.94
CA GLY A 35 -13.93 7.82 -2.96
C GLY A 35 -14.70 7.60 -4.27
N LYS A 36 -14.03 7.23 -5.37
CA LYS A 36 -14.65 6.83 -6.65
C LYS A 36 -15.02 5.35 -6.68
N CYS A 37 -14.48 4.56 -5.75
CA CYS A 37 -14.76 3.12 -5.66
C CYS A 37 -16.11 2.87 -4.98
N VAL A 38 -16.81 1.84 -5.46
CA VAL A 38 -18.04 1.36 -4.81
C VAL A 38 -17.67 0.20 -3.90
N GLY A 39 -17.93 0.33 -2.60
CA GLY A 39 -17.63 -0.69 -1.62
C GLY A 39 -17.44 -0.10 -0.23
N SER A 40 -17.37 -0.97 0.76
CA SER A 40 -17.20 -0.59 2.16
C SER A 40 -16.07 -1.36 2.86
N SER A 41 -15.58 -2.44 2.27
CA SER A 41 -14.46 -3.23 2.81
C SER A 41 -13.17 -2.94 2.04
N ILE A 42 -12.15 -2.47 2.76
CA ILE A 42 -10.86 -2.08 2.20
C ILE A 42 -9.73 -2.80 2.92
N ILE A 43 -8.77 -3.29 2.14
CA ILE A 43 -7.47 -3.72 2.64
C ILE A 43 -6.41 -2.74 2.20
N ASP A 44 -5.69 -2.16 3.17
CA ASP A 44 -4.54 -1.28 2.97
C ASP A 44 -3.27 -2.12 3.16
N VAL A 45 -2.52 -2.32 2.08
CA VAL A 45 -1.34 -3.18 2.08
C VAL A 45 -0.06 -2.36 2.17
N GLY A 46 0.87 -2.83 3.01
CA GLY A 46 2.02 -2.04 3.40
C GLY A 46 1.62 -0.80 4.17
N SER A 47 0.63 -0.94 5.03
CA SER A 47 0.04 0.19 5.78
C SER A 47 1.08 0.99 6.55
N GLY A 48 2.18 0.36 6.96
CA GLY A 48 3.16 1.01 7.82
C GLY A 48 2.53 1.52 9.10
N ALA A 49 2.90 2.74 9.49
CA ALA A 49 2.28 3.45 10.61
C ALA A 49 1.50 4.68 10.09
N THR A 50 0.67 4.46 9.07
CA THR A 50 -0.07 5.51 8.37
C THR A 50 -1.19 6.12 9.21
N THR A 51 -1.52 7.38 8.90
CA THR A 51 -2.71 8.08 9.43
C THR A 51 -3.92 7.98 8.51
N LEU A 52 -3.78 7.49 7.27
CA LEU A 52 -4.87 7.26 6.32
C LEU A 52 -6.01 6.43 6.93
N LEU A 53 -5.66 5.46 7.78
CA LEU A 53 -6.66 4.56 8.38
C LEU A 53 -7.69 5.31 9.22
N GLN A 54 -7.34 6.44 9.85
CA GLN A 54 -8.30 7.27 10.57
C GLN A 54 -9.34 7.88 9.62
N ASP A 55 -8.90 8.39 8.47
CA ASP A 55 -9.79 8.95 7.46
C ASP A 55 -10.76 7.89 6.92
N LEU A 56 -10.25 6.66 6.70
CA LEU A 56 -11.09 5.53 6.25
C LEU A 56 -12.11 5.11 7.31
N ILE A 57 -11.72 5.06 8.59
CA ILE A 57 -12.63 4.79 9.71
C ILE A 57 -13.75 5.85 9.79
N ASP A 58 -13.39 7.12 9.68
CA ASP A 58 -14.33 8.23 9.76
C ASP A 58 -15.31 8.21 8.59
N LYS A 59 -14.88 7.75 7.43
CA LYS A 59 -15.71 7.49 6.23
C LYS A 59 -16.49 6.17 6.30
N LYS A 60 -16.39 5.42 7.42
CA LYS A 60 -17.15 4.18 7.69
C LYS A 60 -16.73 2.96 6.84
N TYR A 61 -15.49 2.93 6.35
CA TYR A 61 -14.95 1.72 5.76
C TYR A 61 -14.67 0.65 6.82
N GLN A 62 -14.84 -0.60 6.45
CA GLN A 62 -14.35 -1.77 7.20
C GLN A 62 -12.89 -2.00 6.79
N VAL A 63 -11.97 -1.53 7.61
CA VAL A 63 -10.54 -1.45 7.26
C VAL A 63 -9.81 -2.68 7.76
N THR A 64 -8.95 -3.23 6.91
CA THR A 64 -7.90 -4.18 7.29
C THR A 64 -6.56 -3.58 6.91
N ALA A 65 -5.65 -3.48 7.88
CA ALA A 65 -4.26 -3.09 7.65
C ALA A 65 -3.39 -4.34 7.51
N LEU A 66 -2.60 -4.40 6.45
CA LEU A 66 -1.61 -5.46 6.22
C LEU A 66 -0.24 -4.83 6.12
N ASP A 67 0.73 -5.35 6.87
CA ASP A 67 2.14 -4.97 6.76
C ASP A 67 3.05 -6.14 7.08
N ILE A 68 4.23 -6.16 6.48
CA ILE A 68 5.28 -7.14 6.79
C ILE A 68 5.92 -6.84 8.15
N SER A 69 5.94 -5.56 8.57
CA SER A 69 6.55 -5.12 9.82
C SER A 69 5.63 -5.38 11.00
N LYS A 70 6.10 -6.21 11.92
CA LYS A 70 5.44 -6.41 13.20
C LYS A 70 5.38 -5.12 14.01
N VAL A 71 6.44 -4.31 13.98
CA VAL A 71 6.52 -3.03 14.70
C VAL A 71 5.48 -2.05 14.19
N ALA A 72 5.29 -1.97 12.86
CA ALA A 72 4.24 -1.14 12.26
C ALA A 72 2.85 -1.60 12.71
N ILE A 73 2.56 -2.90 12.63
CA ILE A 73 1.29 -3.48 13.08
C ILE A 73 1.02 -3.21 14.57
N GLU A 74 2.04 -3.30 15.43
CA GLU A 74 1.89 -2.99 16.86
C GLU A 74 1.54 -1.51 17.08
N LYS A 75 2.21 -0.58 16.39
CA LYS A 75 1.86 0.85 16.42
C LYS A 75 0.43 1.12 15.96
N LEU A 76 -0.02 0.45 14.91
CA LEU A 76 -1.41 0.58 14.45
C LEU A 76 -2.40 0.06 15.50
N LYS A 77 -2.09 -1.06 16.16
CA LYS A 77 -2.92 -1.61 17.25
C LYS A 77 -3.01 -0.65 18.44
N GLU A 78 -1.90 0.02 18.79
CA GLU A 78 -1.89 1.03 19.84
C GLU A 78 -2.79 2.23 19.48
N ASN A 79 -2.77 2.67 18.21
CA ASN A 79 -3.51 3.83 17.75
C ASN A 79 -5.02 3.54 17.53
N TYR A 80 -5.34 2.38 16.98
CA TYR A 80 -6.69 2.09 16.47
C TYR A 80 -7.44 1.02 17.28
N GLY A 81 -6.75 0.23 18.12
CA GLY A 81 -7.36 -0.80 18.94
C GLY A 81 -8.17 -1.80 18.10
N ASN A 82 -9.42 -2.00 18.45
CA ASN A 82 -10.35 -2.94 17.77
C ASN A 82 -11.17 -2.27 16.65
N LYS A 83 -10.83 -1.06 16.22
CA LYS A 83 -11.57 -0.36 15.17
C LYS A 83 -11.34 -0.92 13.77
N ILE A 84 -10.21 -1.60 13.55
CA ILE A 84 -9.81 -2.20 12.30
C ILE A 84 -9.27 -3.62 12.50
N ASN A 85 -9.11 -4.37 11.41
CA ASN A 85 -8.43 -5.66 11.41
C ASN A 85 -6.94 -5.48 11.07
N TYR A 86 -6.11 -6.44 11.52
CA TYR A 86 -4.66 -6.41 11.31
C TYR A 86 -4.17 -7.74 10.79
N ILE A 87 -3.28 -7.69 9.80
CA ILE A 87 -2.59 -8.85 9.25
C ILE A 87 -1.09 -8.52 9.21
N GLU A 88 -0.29 -9.30 9.95
CA GLU A 88 1.15 -9.32 9.77
C GLU A 88 1.45 -10.34 8.66
N GLY A 89 2.03 -9.89 7.55
CA GLY A 89 2.28 -10.78 6.43
C GLY A 89 3.08 -10.14 5.30
N ASN A 90 3.76 -11.00 4.54
CA ASN A 90 4.54 -10.61 3.37
C ASN A 90 3.73 -10.89 2.10
N LEU A 91 3.54 -9.89 1.25
CA LEU A 91 2.80 -10.02 -0.01
C LEU A 91 3.47 -10.94 -1.05
N THR A 92 4.70 -11.40 -0.77
CA THR A 92 5.35 -12.44 -1.58
C THR A 92 5.00 -13.87 -1.14
N ASP A 93 4.28 -14.02 -0.01
CA ASP A 93 3.76 -15.29 0.49
C ASP A 93 2.30 -15.48 0.07
N ASP A 94 1.77 -16.69 0.24
CA ASP A 94 0.35 -16.97 0.04
C ASP A 94 -0.41 -16.64 1.33
N LEU A 95 -1.12 -15.51 1.32
CA LEU A 95 -1.81 -14.98 2.51
C LEU A 95 -3.28 -15.38 2.62
N ASN A 96 -3.81 -16.14 1.64
CA ASN A 96 -5.21 -16.56 1.61
C ASN A 96 -6.22 -15.41 1.87
N LEU A 97 -5.94 -14.24 1.31
CA LEU A 97 -6.78 -13.05 1.45
C LEU A 97 -8.06 -13.20 0.62
N SER A 98 -9.19 -12.77 1.18
CA SER A 98 -10.46 -12.81 0.43
C SER A 98 -11.50 -11.87 1.01
N GLY A 99 -12.47 -11.48 0.16
CA GLY A 99 -13.70 -10.82 0.61
C GLY A 99 -13.64 -9.30 0.68
N TYR A 100 -12.59 -8.69 0.18
CA TYR A 100 -12.48 -7.23 0.10
C TYR A 100 -13.10 -6.68 -1.19
N GLU A 101 -13.49 -5.41 -1.13
CA GLU A 101 -14.04 -4.67 -2.29
C GLU A 101 -13.02 -3.67 -2.84
N ILE A 102 -12.09 -3.20 -1.99
CA ILE A 102 -11.07 -2.24 -2.37
C ILE A 102 -9.71 -2.73 -1.84
N TRP A 103 -8.73 -2.78 -2.74
CA TRP A 103 -7.31 -2.92 -2.45
C TRP A 103 -6.68 -1.54 -2.54
N HIS A 104 -5.96 -1.15 -1.51
CA HIS A 104 -5.14 0.06 -1.54
C HIS A 104 -3.69 -0.30 -1.30
N ASP A 105 -2.83 0.11 -2.20
CA ASP A 105 -1.37 -0.02 -2.12
C ASP A 105 -0.75 1.34 -2.37
N ARG A 106 -0.13 1.88 -1.34
CA ARG A 106 0.70 3.06 -1.46
C ARG A 106 2.13 2.71 -1.10
N ALA A 107 2.97 2.60 -2.12
CA ALA A 107 4.41 2.42 -1.96
C ALA A 107 4.86 1.00 -1.55
N VAL A 108 4.21 -0.07 -2.02
CA VAL A 108 4.69 -1.46 -1.83
C VAL A 108 5.13 -2.09 -3.13
N LEU A 109 4.29 -2.04 -4.17
CA LEU A 109 4.53 -2.74 -5.44
C LEU A 109 5.92 -2.44 -6.04
N HIS A 110 6.39 -1.22 -5.92
CA HIS A 110 7.69 -0.81 -6.47
C HIS A 110 8.91 -1.41 -5.76
N PHE A 111 8.76 -2.02 -4.57
CA PHE A 111 9.84 -2.75 -3.93
C PHE A 111 9.95 -4.21 -4.41
N LEU A 112 9.01 -4.70 -5.21
CA LEU A 112 8.99 -6.05 -5.74
C LEU A 112 9.81 -6.12 -7.05
N LEU A 113 11.12 -6.32 -6.92
CA LEU A 113 12.05 -6.24 -8.05
C LEU A 113 11.99 -7.48 -8.96
N GLU A 114 11.75 -8.64 -8.38
CA GLU A 114 11.73 -9.90 -9.09
C GLU A 114 10.34 -10.20 -9.65
N GLN A 115 10.27 -10.78 -10.87
CA GLN A 115 8.98 -11.15 -11.48
C GLN A 115 8.15 -12.08 -10.57
N ARG A 116 8.79 -13.06 -9.92
CA ARG A 116 8.12 -13.98 -8.99
C ARG A 116 7.45 -13.27 -7.80
N GLU A 117 8.03 -12.14 -7.35
CA GLU A 117 7.47 -11.34 -6.25
C GLU A 117 6.22 -10.61 -6.73
N ARG A 118 6.28 -10.02 -7.92
CA ARG A 118 5.11 -9.38 -8.56
C ARG A 118 4.01 -10.39 -8.86
N ASP A 119 4.36 -11.61 -9.30
CA ASP A 119 3.38 -12.68 -9.51
C ASP A 119 2.69 -13.09 -8.19
N ALA A 120 3.43 -13.12 -7.08
CA ALA A 120 2.85 -13.41 -5.77
C ALA A 120 1.93 -12.28 -5.30
N TYR A 121 2.34 -11.03 -5.47
CA TYR A 121 1.50 -9.85 -5.22
C TYR A 121 0.19 -9.92 -5.99
N LEU A 122 0.24 -10.23 -7.30
CA LEU A 122 -0.95 -10.36 -8.15
C LEU A 122 -1.87 -11.50 -7.71
N ARG A 123 -1.30 -12.64 -7.29
CA ARG A 123 -2.11 -13.73 -6.72
C ARG A 123 -2.88 -13.28 -5.48
N ASN A 124 -2.21 -12.56 -4.57
CA ASN A 124 -2.85 -12.03 -3.37
C ASN A 124 -3.92 -10.98 -3.72
N LEU A 125 -3.63 -10.05 -4.62
CA LEU A 125 -4.58 -9.05 -5.09
C LEU A 125 -5.83 -9.72 -5.69
N ASN A 126 -5.64 -10.65 -6.64
CA ASN A 126 -6.75 -11.31 -7.34
C ASN A 126 -7.57 -12.23 -6.42
N SER A 127 -6.95 -12.82 -5.40
CA SER A 127 -7.69 -13.63 -4.41
C SER A 127 -8.42 -12.77 -3.38
N ALA A 128 -7.83 -11.63 -3.01
CA ALA A 128 -8.39 -10.72 -2.02
C ALA A 128 -9.67 -10.03 -2.49
N ILE A 129 -9.69 -9.61 -3.75
CA ILE A 129 -10.71 -8.71 -4.28
C ILE A 129 -11.87 -9.48 -4.92
N LYS A 130 -13.07 -9.13 -4.51
CA LYS A 130 -14.32 -9.64 -5.11
C LYS A 130 -14.42 -9.21 -6.58
N SER A 131 -15.10 -10.01 -7.38
CA SER A 131 -15.44 -9.60 -8.76
C SER A 131 -16.17 -8.25 -8.76
N GLY A 132 -15.71 -7.32 -9.61
CA GLY A 132 -16.20 -5.95 -9.68
C GLY A 132 -15.67 -5.02 -8.59
N GLY A 133 -14.68 -5.46 -7.80
CA GLY A 133 -13.99 -4.61 -6.84
C GLY A 133 -12.87 -3.78 -7.49
N TYR A 134 -12.12 -3.06 -6.68
CA TYR A 134 -11.21 -2.01 -7.13
C TYR A 134 -9.80 -2.20 -6.57
N ALA A 135 -8.80 -1.75 -7.32
CA ALA A 135 -7.42 -1.60 -6.86
C ALA A 135 -6.98 -0.14 -7.04
N VAL A 136 -6.54 0.48 -5.97
CA VAL A 136 -5.89 1.81 -5.96
C VAL A 136 -4.43 1.58 -5.66
N ILE A 137 -3.56 1.82 -6.65
CA ILE A 137 -2.13 1.52 -6.56
C ILE A 137 -1.33 2.79 -6.82
N GLU A 138 -0.51 3.20 -5.84
CA GLU A 138 0.40 4.33 -5.94
C GLU A 138 1.84 3.82 -5.93
N THR A 139 2.62 4.23 -6.94
CA THR A 139 4.00 3.79 -7.11
C THR A 139 4.87 4.90 -7.72
N PHE A 140 6.19 4.75 -7.64
CA PHE A 140 7.11 5.67 -8.28
C PHE A 140 7.04 5.57 -9.79
N SER A 141 7.04 6.74 -10.47
CA SER A 141 7.04 6.82 -11.92
C SER A 141 8.45 6.60 -12.50
N THR A 142 8.52 6.20 -13.79
CA THR A 142 9.77 5.87 -14.50
C THR A 142 10.77 7.01 -14.56
N ASP A 143 10.33 8.25 -14.45
CA ASP A 143 11.16 9.46 -14.40
C ASP A 143 11.36 10.00 -12.96
N GLY A 144 10.87 9.26 -11.95
CA GLY A 144 11.03 9.58 -10.54
C GLY A 144 12.27 8.95 -9.92
N ALA A 145 12.27 8.87 -8.58
CA ALA A 145 13.35 8.26 -7.82
C ALA A 145 13.53 6.78 -8.18
N GLN A 146 14.78 6.33 -8.22
CA GLN A 146 15.16 4.94 -8.50
C GLN A 146 15.49 4.18 -7.21
N MET A 147 15.49 4.87 -6.07
CA MET A 147 15.74 4.32 -4.74
C MET A 147 14.85 4.98 -3.71
N CYS A 148 14.36 4.20 -2.76
CA CYS A 148 13.65 4.69 -1.57
C CYS A 148 14.07 3.86 -0.36
N CYS A 149 14.25 4.48 0.79
CA CYS A 149 14.61 3.80 2.05
C CYS A 149 15.90 2.96 1.96
N GLY A 150 16.82 3.33 1.05
CA GLY A 150 18.05 2.57 0.79
C GLY A 150 17.83 1.30 -0.05
N LEU A 151 16.67 1.15 -0.65
CA LEU A 151 16.29 0.03 -1.51
C LEU A 151 16.10 0.50 -2.96
N ASP A 152 16.48 -0.35 -3.92
CA ASP A 152 16.18 -0.16 -5.32
C ASP A 152 14.67 -0.28 -5.58
N LEU A 153 14.20 0.42 -6.61
CA LEU A 153 12.80 0.43 -7.01
C LEU A 153 12.60 -0.12 -8.41
N HIS A 154 11.52 -0.83 -8.61
CA HIS A 154 10.91 -1.07 -9.91
C HIS A 154 9.88 0.02 -10.16
N THR A 155 10.21 1.00 -10.99
CA THR A 155 9.33 2.13 -11.30
C THR A 155 8.34 1.78 -12.40
N TYR A 156 7.22 2.47 -12.45
CA TYR A 156 6.14 2.18 -13.39
C TYR A 156 5.68 3.42 -14.13
N ASP A 157 5.28 3.23 -15.37
CA ASP A 157 4.34 4.11 -16.04
C ASP A 157 2.94 3.46 -16.07
N GLU A 158 1.96 4.19 -16.58
CA GLU A 158 0.58 3.72 -16.67
C GLU A 158 0.45 2.43 -17.49
N GLN A 159 1.12 2.36 -18.64
CA GLN A 159 1.04 1.18 -19.50
C GLN A 159 1.66 -0.05 -18.84
N MET A 160 2.75 0.12 -18.12
CA MET A 160 3.40 -0.98 -17.37
C MET A 160 2.49 -1.52 -16.28
N LEU A 161 1.70 -0.67 -15.60
CA LEU A 161 0.71 -1.12 -14.61
C LEU A 161 -0.46 -1.85 -15.28
N VAL A 162 -0.97 -1.34 -16.40
CA VAL A 162 -2.01 -2.01 -17.20
C VAL A 162 -1.55 -3.39 -17.66
N ASP A 163 -0.33 -3.48 -18.20
CA ASP A 163 0.24 -4.75 -18.67
C ASP A 163 0.47 -5.74 -17.51
N LEU A 164 0.88 -5.24 -16.35
CA LEU A 164 1.09 -6.06 -15.16
C LEU A 164 -0.22 -6.65 -14.63
N LEU A 165 -1.28 -5.84 -14.56
CA LEU A 165 -2.58 -6.25 -14.03
C LEU A 165 -3.37 -7.11 -15.02
N SER A 166 -2.97 -7.10 -16.31
CA SER A 166 -3.53 -7.89 -17.39
C SER A 166 -5.03 -7.63 -17.67
N ASN A 167 -5.65 -8.52 -18.45
CA ASN A 167 -7.05 -8.37 -18.90
C ASN A 167 -8.11 -8.59 -17.80
N ASP A 168 -7.69 -8.96 -16.59
CA ASP A 168 -8.63 -9.14 -15.47
C ASP A 168 -9.01 -7.80 -14.82
N TRP A 169 -8.27 -6.73 -15.17
CA TRP A 169 -8.45 -5.39 -14.62
C TRP A 169 -8.61 -4.34 -15.73
N GLU A 170 -9.42 -3.33 -15.48
CA GLU A 170 -9.63 -2.18 -16.34
C GLU A 170 -9.13 -0.92 -15.65
N LEU A 171 -8.30 -0.12 -16.34
CA LEU A 171 -7.88 1.19 -15.85
C LEU A 171 -9.06 2.16 -15.90
N LEU A 172 -9.47 2.68 -14.76
CA LEU A 172 -10.57 3.63 -14.64
C LEU A 172 -10.10 5.07 -14.51
N ASP A 173 -8.97 5.28 -13.84
CA ASP A 173 -8.43 6.61 -13.58
C ASP A 173 -6.92 6.55 -13.34
N SER A 174 -6.22 7.66 -13.59
CA SER A 174 -4.79 7.80 -13.35
C SER A 174 -4.47 9.23 -12.94
N ILE A 175 -3.78 9.39 -11.80
CA ILE A 175 -3.36 10.68 -11.27
C ILE A 175 -1.84 10.66 -11.11
N ARG A 176 -1.19 11.68 -11.63
CA ARG A 176 0.24 11.90 -11.37
C ARG A 176 0.40 13.05 -10.39
N HIS A 177 1.12 12.81 -9.31
CA HIS A 177 1.40 13.82 -8.30
C HIS A 177 2.85 13.71 -7.79
N ILE A 178 3.30 14.72 -7.06
CA ILE A 178 4.61 14.76 -6.43
C ILE A 178 4.42 14.58 -4.92
N HIS A 179 5.09 13.58 -4.36
CA HIS A 179 5.18 13.42 -2.91
C HIS A 179 6.25 14.37 -2.36
N ILE A 180 5.86 15.22 -1.43
CA ILE A 180 6.79 16.05 -0.67
C ILE A 180 7.03 15.38 0.68
N ASN A 181 8.25 14.93 0.93
CA ASN A 181 8.60 14.31 2.19
C ASN A 181 8.62 15.33 3.35
N PRO A 182 8.57 14.89 4.62
CA PRO A 182 8.54 15.82 5.77
C PRO A 182 9.72 16.78 5.89
N ARG A 183 10.80 16.54 5.14
CA ARG A 183 12.01 17.39 5.10
C ARG A 183 12.01 18.37 3.93
N GLY A 184 10.91 18.42 3.16
CA GLY A 184 10.72 19.33 2.02
C GLY A 184 11.41 18.88 0.72
N GLY A 185 11.90 17.64 0.63
CA GLY A 185 12.41 17.04 -0.61
C GLY A 185 11.31 16.28 -1.36
N GLU A 186 11.55 16.07 -2.67
CA GLU A 186 10.73 15.21 -3.53
C GLU A 186 11.21 13.75 -3.46
#